data_e6990fcf6d0e1a31a2759974ec4591f3
#
_entry.id   e6990fcf6d0e1a31a2759974ec4591f3
#
_cell.length_a   1.000
_cell.length_b   1.000
_cell.length_c   1.000
_cell.angle_alpha   90.00
_cell.angle_beta   90.00
_cell.angle_gamma   90.00
#
_symmetry.space_group_name_H-M   'P 1'
#
loop_
_entity.id
_entity.type
_entity.pdbx_description
1 polymer ?
#
loop_
_entity_poly.entity_id
_entity_poly.type
_entity_poly.pdbx_seq_one_letter_code
_entity_poly.pdbx_strand_id
1 'polypeptide(L)'
;SHWNVWVAGNADEATDKAAAAGGQVLMAPTTLGPSGRLAMVADPGGAAIGVWQADQHIGAGVVHEPGAMTWWEVNTRAFEDCRRFYGQVFGWDAEPLDDPDVNYVTWKLDGQTVAGMLEMNEQWGEIPAHWMTYFAVAGTDEAAKRATELGGSVGAPPFDTPYGRIAVLADPSGGHFSVVTPTQPPAEA
;
A
#
# COMPACT_ATOMS: atom_id res chain seq x y z
N SER A 1 12.54 -8.55 5.19
CA SER A 1 11.52 -7.82 5.98
C SER A 1 10.67 -6.97 5.04
N HIS A 2 9.41 -6.75 5.36
CA HIS A 2 8.51 -5.90 4.59
C HIS A 2 7.38 -5.37 5.48
N TRP A 3 6.84 -4.23 5.08
CA TRP A 3 5.63 -3.67 5.65
C TRP A 3 4.43 -4.28 4.94
N ASN A 4 3.41 -4.72 5.68
CA ASN A 4 2.20 -5.29 5.10
C ASN A 4 1.07 -4.27 5.12
N VAL A 5 0.39 -4.14 4.00
CA VAL A 5 -0.90 -3.44 3.91
C VAL A 5 -2.01 -4.43 4.25
N TRP A 6 -2.99 -4.00 5.05
CA TRP A 6 -4.14 -4.79 5.45
C TRP A 6 -5.42 -4.09 5.01
N VAL A 7 -6.29 -4.83 4.33
CA VAL A 7 -7.62 -4.36 3.89
C VAL A 7 -8.68 -4.99 4.77
N ALA A 8 -9.62 -4.17 5.24
CA ALA A 8 -10.78 -4.66 5.96
C ALA A 8 -11.69 -5.48 5.03
N GLY A 9 -12.09 -6.67 5.45
CA GLY A 9 -12.94 -7.54 4.63
C GLY A 9 -13.18 -8.90 5.26
N ASN A 10 -14.04 -9.70 4.64
CA ASN A 10 -14.25 -11.09 5.03
C ASN A 10 -13.08 -11.94 4.51
N ALA A 11 -12.35 -12.60 5.42
CA ALA A 11 -11.12 -13.31 5.08
C ALA A 11 -11.37 -14.54 4.18
N ASP A 12 -12.43 -15.30 4.43
CA ASP A 12 -12.77 -16.49 3.63
C ASP A 12 -13.23 -16.08 2.22
N GLU A 13 -14.15 -15.13 2.11
CA GLU A 13 -14.64 -14.63 0.83
C GLU A 13 -13.52 -14.01 -0.03
N ALA A 14 -12.64 -13.22 0.58
CA ALA A 14 -11.54 -12.60 -0.13
C ALA A 14 -10.53 -13.63 -0.67
N THR A 15 -10.22 -14.69 0.07
CA THR A 15 -9.35 -15.77 -0.42
C THR A 15 -9.98 -16.55 -1.57
N ASP A 16 -11.28 -16.84 -1.50
CA ASP A 16 -11.99 -17.53 -2.58
C ASP A 16 -12.01 -16.69 -3.86
N LYS A 17 -12.33 -15.40 -3.74
CA LYS A 17 -12.30 -14.44 -4.86
C LYS A 17 -10.89 -14.25 -5.42
N ALA A 18 -9.86 -14.15 -4.56
CA ALA A 18 -8.48 -13.98 -4.99
C ALA A 18 -8.00 -15.18 -5.84
N ALA A 19 -8.31 -16.41 -5.41
CA ALA A 19 -7.98 -17.61 -6.18
C ALA A 19 -8.71 -17.65 -7.54
N ALA A 20 -9.98 -17.23 -7.58
CA ALA A 20 -10.76 -17.16 -8.81
C ALA A 20 -10.31 -16.03 -9.76
N ALA A 21 -9.75 -14.95 -9.23
CA ALA A 21 -9.29 -13.77 -9.98
C ALA A 21 -7.83 -13.87 -10.46
N GLY A 22 -7.18 -15.03 -10.33
CA GLY A 22 -5.80 -15.24 -10.80
C GLY A 22 -4.71 -14.88 -9.78
N GLY A 23 -5.08 -14.60 -8.53
CA GLY A 23 -4.15 -14.43 -7.43
C GLY A 23 -3.80 -15.74 -6.74
N GLN A 24 -3.00 -15.66 -5.70
CA GLN A 24 -2.56 -16.80 -4.90
C GLN A 24 -2.90 -16.60 -3.41
N VAL A 25 -3.40 -17.63 -2.75
CA VAL A 25 -3.56 -17.63 -1.28
C VAL A 25 -2.21 -17.97 -0.65
N LEU A 26 -1.60 -16.98 0.04
CA LEU A 26 -0.34 -17.13 0.75
C LEU A 26 -0.53 -17.64 2.17
N MET A 27 -1.61 -17.20 2.82
CA MET A 27 -2.02 -17.67 4.14
C MET A 27 -3.53 -17.85 4.15
N ALA A 28 -3.97 -19.06 4.46
CA ALA A 28 -5.39 -19.35 4.60
C ALA A 28 -6.02 -18.57 5.76
N PRO A 29 -7.35 -18.31 5.69
CA PRO A 29 -8.05 -17.61 6.77
C PRO A 29 -7.83 -18.23 8.14
N THR A 30 -7.26 -17.44 9.05
CA THR A 30 -6.83 -17.86 10.39
C THR A 30 -7.39 -16.93 11.46
N THR A 31 -7.98 -17.49 12.50
CA THR A 31 -8.54 -16.72 13.62
C THR A 31 -7.45 -16.40 14.64
N LEU A 32 -7.38 -15.12 15.03
CA LEU A 32 -6.48 -14.61 16.06
C LEU A 32 -7.24 -14.29 17.36
N GLY A 33 -7.77 -15.34 17.97
CA GLY A 33 -8.54 -15.19 19.22
C GLY A 33 -9.69 -14.18 19.05
N PRO A 34 -9.89 -13.29 20.03
CA PRO A 34 -10.96 -12.30 19.99
C PRO A 34 -10.61 -11.06 19.14
N SER A 35 -9.39 -10.95 18.62
CA SER A 35 -8.99 -9.77 17.85
C SER A 35 -9.64 -9.73 16.48
N GLY A 36 -9.78 -10.88 15.83
CA GLY A 36 -10.33 -10.99 14.49
C GLY A 36 -9.81 -12.21 13.73
N ARG A 37 -9.99 -12.18 12.42
CA ARG A 37 -9.57 -13.21 11.48
C ARG A 37 -8.76 -12.58 10.36
N LEU A 38 -7.71 -13.23 9.90
CA LEU A 38 -6.85 -12.73 8.85
C LEU A 38 -6.58 -13.76 7.77
N ALA A 39 -6.23 -13.27 6.59
CA ALA A 39 -5.67 -14.04 5.49
C ALA A 39 -4.61 -13.20 4.76
N MET A 40 -3.77 -13.85 3.95
CA MET A 40 -2.89 -13.14 3.02
C MET A 40 -3.04 -13.73 1.62
N VAL A 41 -3.10 -12.84 0.63
CA VAL A 41 -3.15 -13.21 -0.78
C VAL A 41 -2.06 -12.45 -1.55
N ALA A 42 -1.63 -12.99 -2.67
CA ALA A 42 -0.86 -12.26 -3.67
C ALA A 42 -1.74 -11.96 -4.87
N ASP A 43 -1.60 -10.78 -5.43
CA ASP A 43 -2.21 -10.40 -6.70
C ASP A 43 -1.51 -11.09 -7.89
N PRO A 44 -2.01 -10.97 -9.13
CA PRO A 44 -1.39 -11.55 -10.32
C PRO A 44 0.03 -11.05 -10.61
N GLY A 45 0.41 -9.87 -10.10
CA GLY A 45 1.77 -9.33 -10.19
C GLY A 45 2.72 -9.91 -9.14
N GLY A 46 2.18 -10.58 -8.12
CA GLY A 46 2.92 -11.17 -7.00
C GLY A 46 2.99 -10.29 -5.74
N ALA A 47 2.35 -9.12 -5.72
CA ALA A 47 2.31 -8.27 -4.53
C ALA A 47 1.40 -8.87 -3.46
N ALA A 48 1.94 -9.05 -2.25
CA ALA A 48 1.21 -9.60 -1.12
C ALA A 48 0.39 -8.54 -0.40
N ILE A 49 -0.88 -8.85 -0.10
CA ILE A 49 -1.79 -8.00 0.67
C ILE A 49 -2.52 -8.83 1.73
N GLY A 50 -2.67 -8.28 2.92
CA GLY A 50 -3.42 -8.88 4.02
C GLY A 50 -4.91 -8.52 3.95
N VAL A 51 -5.75 -9.45 4.38
CA VAL A 51 -7.17 -9.21 4.62
C VAL A 51 -7.42 -9.34 6.10
N TRP A 52 -8.02 -8.32 6.69
CA TRP A 52 -8.35 -8.27 8.11
C TRP A 52 -9.86 -8.24 8.31
N GLN A 53 -10.38 -9.30 8.86
CA GLN A 53 -11.76 -9.39 9.32
C GLN A 53 -11.80 -9.08 10.81
N ALA A 54 -12.18 -7.86 11.13
CA ALA A 54 -12.20 -7.36 12.50
C ALA A 54 -13.24 -8.07 13.36
N ASP A 55 -12.88 -8.29 14.64
CA ASP A 55 -13.79 -8.55 15.74
C ASP A 55 -13.58 -7.44 16.79
N GLN A 56 -12.79 -7.64 17.83
CA GLN A 56 -12.51 -6.60 18.83
C GLN A 56 -11.45 -5.58 18.39
N HIS A 57 -10.58 -5.94 17.44
CA HIS A 57 -9.54 -5.05 16.91
C HIS A 57 -9.92 -4.57 15.51
N ILE A 58 -10.38 -3.31 15.42
CA ILE A 58 -10.88 -2.72 14.16
C ILE A 58 -9.78 -2.34 13.14
N GLY A 59 -8.50 -2.38 13.52
CA GLY A 59 -7.37 -1.95 12.67
C GLY A 59 -6.73 -0.67 13.16
N ALA A 60 -6.27 0.18 12.23
CA ALA A 60 -5.61 1.44 12.55
C ALA A 60 -6.57 2.43 13.22
N GLY A 61 -6.18 2.97 14.37
CA GLY A 61 -6.95 3.99 15.08
C GLY A 61 -6.59 5.43 14.69
N VAL A 62 -5.43 5.61 14.02
CA VAL A 62 -4.93 6.92 13.57
C VAL A 62 -4.36 6.76 12.15
N VAL A 63 -4.79 7.60 11.24
CA VAL A 63 -4.31 7.73 9.86
C VAL A 63 -4.28 9.20 9.47
N HIS A 64 -3.51 9.54 8.43
CA HIS A 64 -3.44 10.88 7.83
C HIS A 64 -2.92 12.00 8.76
N GLU A 65 -2.27 11.66 9.87
CA GLU A 65 -1.61 12.61 10.76
C GLU A 65 -0.08 12.48 10.68
N PRO A 66 0.71 13.51 11.06
CA PRO A 66 2.16 13.39 11.15
C PRO A 66 2.58 12.23 12.06
N GLY A 67 3.39 11.31 11.53
CA GLY A 67 3.80 10.07 12.22
C GLY A 67 2.86 8.88 11.97
N ALA A 68 1.72 9.06 11.31
CA ALA A 68 0.79 8.00 10.95
C ALA A 68 0.84 7.65 9.46
N MET A 69 0.28 6.51 9.12
CA MET A 69 0.08 6.08 7.74
C MET A 69 -0.88 7.05 7.02
N THR A 70 -0.51 7.46 5.80
CA THR A 70 -1.30 8.44 5.05
C THR A 70 -1.66 7.98 3.64
N TRP A 71 -0.89 7.08 3.06
CA TRP A 71 -1.16 6.53 1.74
C TRP A 71 -0.61 5.12 1.62
N TRP A 72 -1.15 4.34 0.72
CA TRP A 72 -0.65 3.04 0.29
C TRP A 72 -1.00 2.80 -1.16
N GLU A 73 -0.09 2.16 -1.87
CA GLU A 73 -0.28 1.84 -3.28
C GLU A 73 0.42 0.53 -3.64
N VAL A 74 -0.08 -0.13 -4.64
CA VAL A 74 0.60 -1.26 -5.26
C VAL A 74 1.40 -0.80 -6.47
N ASN A 75 2.65 -1.22 -6.53
CA ASN A 75 3.55 -1.02 -7.66
C ASN A 75 3.68 -2.35 -8.40
N THR A 76 3.30 -2.39 -9.68
CA THR A 76 3.19 -3.65 -10.43
C THR A 76 3.47 -3.48 -11.92
N ARG A 77 4.02 -4.53 -12.57
CA ARG A 77 4.12 -4.61 -14.04
C ARG A 77 2.88 -5.25 -14.66
N ALA A 78 2.11 -6.01 -13.87
CA ALA A 78 0.89 -6.67 -14.30
C ALA A 78 -0.34 -5.76 -14.12
N PHE A 79 -0.25 -4.50 -14.58
CA PHE A 79 -1.19 -3.42 -14.28
C PHE A 79 -2.65 -3.79 -14.56
N GLU A 80 -2.98 -4.25 -15.78
CA GLU A 80 -4.34 -4.59 -16.15
C GLU A 80 -4.88 -5.83 -15.43
N ASP A 81 -4.02 -6.82 -15.15
CA ASP A 81 -4.41 -8.01 -14.40
C ASP A 81 -4.68 -7.65 -12.93
N CYS A 82 -3.84 -6.83 -12.32
CA CYS A 82 -4.05 -6.33 -10.97
C CYS A 82 -5.29 -5.41 -10.89
N ARG A 83 -5.54 -4.58 -11.91
CA ARG A 83 -6.75 -3.75 -11.97
C ARG A 83 -8.02 -4.60 -11.92
N ARG A 84 -8.07 -5.68 -12.70
CA ARG A 84 -9.20 -6.64 -12.64
C ARG A 84 -9.28 -7.37 -11.31
N PHE A 85 -8.13 -7.78 -10.77
CA PHE A 85 -8.05 -8.51 -9.51
C PHE A 85 -8.63 -7.71 -8.34
N TYR A 86 -8.16 -6.48 -8.11
CA TYR A 86 -8.63 -5.65 -6.99
C TYR A 86 -10.11 -5.28 -7.12
N GLY A 87 -10.59 -5.05 -8.33
CA GLY A 87 -12.02 -4.85 -8.60
C GLY A 87 -12.86 -6.09 -8.25
N GLN A 88 -12.42 -7.29 -8.62
CA GLN A 88 -13.16 -8.54 -8.36
C GLN A 88 -13.10 -8.96 -6.89
N VAL A 89 -11.95 -8.80 -6.23
CA VAL A 89 -11.73 -9.26 -4.86
C VAL A 89 -12.36 -8.31 -3.84
N PHE A 90 -12.12 -7.01 -3.99
CA PHE A 90 -12.48 -6.01 -3.00
C PHE A 90 -13.61 -5.07 -3.45
N GLY A 91 -14.07 -5.16 -4.70
CA GLY A 91 -15.09 -4.27 -5.23
C GLY A 91 -14.58 -2.85 -5.48
N TRP A 92 -13.27 -2.68 -5.67
CA TRP A 92 -12.69 -1.37 -5.90
C TRP A 92 -12.83 -0.93 -7.35
N ASP A 93 -13.26 0.32 -7.54
CA ASP A 93 -13.32 0.97 -8.83
C ASP A 93 -12.01 1.70 -9.13
N ALA A 94 -11.46 1.51 -10.33
CA ALA A 94 -10.24 2.16 -10.77
C ALA A 94 -10.56 3.50 -11.45
N GLU A 95 -10.05 4.60 -10.93
CA GLU A 95 -10.12 5.93 -11.53
C GLU A 95 -8.73 6.32 -12.04
N PRO A 96 -8.53 6.38 -13.39
CA PRO A 96 -7.25 6.74 -13.97
C PRO A 96 -6.84 8.18 -13.60
N LEU A 97 -5.55 8.37 -13.31
CA LEU A 97 -4.96 9.70 -13.23
C LEU A 97 -4.69 10.21 -14.66
N ASP A 98 -5.09 11.45 -14.92
CA ASP A 98 -4.79 12.12 -16.19
C ASP A 98 -3.37 12.69 -16.17
N ASP A 99 -2.37 11.81 -16.33
CA ASP A 99 -0.95 12.14 -16.39
C ASP A 99 -0.31 11.35 -17.53
N PRO A 100 0.28 12.01 -18.55
CA PRO A 100 0.87 11.34 -19.71
C PRO A 100 2.16 10.58 -19.40
N ASP A 101 2.83 10.87 -18.28
CA ASP A 101 4.14 10.34 -17.93
C ASP A 101 4.05 9.09 -17.02
N VAL A 102 2.90 8.88 -16.39
CA VAL A 102 2.70 7.77 -15.45
C VAL A 102 1.35 7.07 -15.68
N ASN A 103 1.36 5.75 -15.77
CA ASN A 103 0.13 4.97 -15.73
C ASN A 103 -0.21 4.70 -14.25
N TYR A 104 -1.19 5.44 -13.76
CA TYR A 104 -1.61 5.41 -12.36
C TYR A 104 -3.12 5.38 -12.26
N VAL A 105 -3.64 4.64 -11.30
CA VAL A 105 -5.05 4.72 -10.92
C VAL A 105 -5.18 4.94 -9.41
N THR A 106 -6.20 5.68 -9.01
CA THR A 106 -6.71 5.67 -7.65
C THR A 106 -7.83 4.65 -7.54
N TRP A 107 -7.81 3.89 -6.46
CA TRP A 107 -8.88 2.97 -6.13
C TRP A 107 -9.97 3.68 -5.33
N LYS A 108 -11.21 3.41 -5.69
CA LYS A 108 -12.39 3.92 -5.00
C LYS A 108 -13.22 2.77 -4.44
N LEU A 109 -13.73 2.94 -3.23
CA LEU A 109 -14.76 2.10 -2.63
C LEU A 109 -15.89 3.01 -2.15
N ASP A 110 -17.10 2.80 -2.64
CA ASP A 110 -18.27 3.67 -2.33
C ASP A 110 -17.99 5.17 -2.56
N GLY A 111 -17.20 5.47 -3.60
CA GLY A 111 -16.80 6.84 -3.97
C GLY A 111 -15.65 7.42 -3.13
N GLN A 112 -15.18 6.73 -2.11
CA GLN A 112 -14.05 7.14 -1.27
C GLN A 112 -12.74 6.60 -1.86
N THR A 113 -11.70 7.42 -1.91
CA THR A 113 -10.35 6.97 -2.30
C THR A 113 -9.76 6.08 -1.22
N VAL A 114 -9.36 4.85 -1.59
CA VAL A 114 -8.86 3.86 -0.63
C VAL A 114 -7.41 3.45 -0.84
N ALA A 115 -6.85 3.58 -2.05
CA ALA A 115 -5.48 3.20 -2.36
C ALA A 115 -5.06 3.74 -3.74
N GLY A 116 -3.81 3.48 -4.15
CA GLY A 116 -3.30 3.72 -5.49
C GLY A 116 -2.72 2.48 -6.14
N MET A 117 -2.51 2.55 -7.46
CA MET A 117 -1.72 1.58 -8.21
C MET A 117 -0.89 2.28 -9.27
N LEU A 118 0.42 2.01 -9.26
CA LEU A 118 1.40 2.53 -10.20
C LEU A 118 1.93 1.42 -11.10
N GLU A 119 1.98 1.68 -12.41
CA GLU A 119 2.66 0.78 -13.33
C GLU A 119 4.19 0.95 -13.23
N MET A 120 4.87 -0.16 -12.95
CA MET A 120 6.34 -0.20 -12.91
C MET A 120 6.90 -0.32 -14.33
N ASN A 121 7.73 0.63 -14.72
CA ASN A 121 8.45 0.63 -16.00
C ASN A 121 9.84 -0.02 -15.88
N GLU A 122 10.63 0.01 -16.95
CA GLU A 122 11.97 -0.59 -17.00
C GLU A 122 12.97 0.03 -16.00
N GLN A 123 12.77 1.27 -15.60
CA GLN A 123 13.64 1.97 -14.63
C GLN A 123 13.60 1.35 -13.22
N TRP A 124 12.56 0.58 -12.91
CA TRP A 124 12.45 -0.16 -11.64
C TRP A 124 13.35 -1.39 -11.56
N GLY A 125 14.04 -1.77 -12.66
CA GLY A 125 14.95 -2.91 -12.69
C GLY A 125 14.30 -4.21 -12.20
N GLU A 126 14.96 -4.92 -11.27
CA GLU A 126 14.52 -6.23 -10.76
C GLU A 126 13.61 -6.13 -9.51
N ILE A 127 13.18 -4.92 -9.12
CA ILE A 127 12.27 -4.76 -7.97
C ILE A 127 10.97 -5.52 -8.25
N PRO A 128 10.53 -6.46 -7.39
CA PRO A 128 9.28 -7.19 -7.57
C PRO A 128 8.07 -6.28 -7.34
N ALA A 129 6.91 -6.71 -7.81
CA ALA A 129 5.65 -6.08 -7.47
C ALA A 129 5.45 -6.08 -5.94
N HIS A 130 4.99 -4.97 -5.39
CA HIS A 130 4.87 -4.81 -3.94
C HIS A 130 3.87 -3.71 -3.57
N TRP A 131 3.32 -3.81 -2.36
CA TRP A 131 2.62 -2.72 -1.73
C TRP A 131 3.60 -1.80 -1.02
N MET A 132 3.48 -0.50 -1.23
CA MET A 132 4.24 0.55 -0.57
C MET A 132 3.34 1.30 0.40
N THR A 133 3.79 1.44 1.65
CA THR A 133 3.11 2.23 2.68
C THR A 133 3.82 3.57 2.83
N TYR A 134 3.04 4.65 2.92
CA TYR A 134 3.54 6.01 3.10
C TYR A 134 3.15 6.54 4.48
N PHE A 135 4.10 7.13 5.18
CA PHE A 135 3.87 7.80 6.46
C PHE A 135 3.97 9.32 6.28
N ALA A 136 3.01 10.05 6.81
CA ALA A 136 3.08 11.50 6.85
C ALA A 136 4.17 11.95 7.82
N VAL A 137 5.00 12.88 7.41
CA VAL A 137 6.06 13.48 8.23
C VAL A 137 6.07 15.00 8.11
N ALA A 138 6.57 15.69 9.14
CA ALA A 138 6.67 17.14 9.12
C ALA A 138 7.76 17.65 8.14
N GLY A 139 8.77 16.82 7.84
CA GLY A 139 9.85 17.14 6.90
C GLY A 139 10.51 15.87 6.39
N THR A 140 10.40 15.66 5.07
CA THR A 140 10.90 14.44 4.40
C THR A 140 12.43 14.35 4.45
N ASP A 141 13.15 15.48 4.25
CA ASP A 141 14.62 15.50 4.29
C ASP A 141 15.16 15.14 5.69
N GLU A 142 14.54 15.69 6.74
CA GLU A 142 14.92 15.38 8.12
C GLU A 142 14.57 13.94 8.48
N ALA A 143 13.43 13.42 8.02
CA ALA A 143 13.06 12.02 8.21
C ALA A 143 14.05 11.06 7.55
N ALA A 144 14.51 11.36 6.32
CA ALA A 144 15.50 10.56 5.60
C ALA A 144 16.86 10.55 6.33
N LYS A 145 17.31 11.73 6.80
CA LYS A 145 18.51 11.85 7.62
C LYS A 145 18.39 11.04 8.92
N ARG A 146 17.25 11.19 9.61
CA ARG A 146 17.00 10.51 10.89
C ARG A 146 16.95 8.99 10.72
N ALA A 147 16.35 8.48 9.63
CA ALA A 147 16.35 7.06 9.33
C ALA A 147 17.76 6.49 9.23
N THR A 148 18.66 7.19 8.53
CA THR A 148 20.08 6.79 8.40
C THR A 148 20.81 6.80 9.76
N GLU A 149 20.58 7.82 10.58
CA GLU A 149 21.17 7.90 11.93
C GLU A 149 20.73 6.73 12.84
N LEU A 150 19.53 6.21 12.61
CA LEU A 150 18.94 5.09 13.35
C LEU A 150 19.27 3.71 12.76
N GLY A 151 20.18 3.63 11.76
CA GLY A 151 20.62 2.38 11.16
C GLY A 151 19.76 1.88 10.01
N GLY A 152 18.79 2.66 9.54
CA GLY A 152 18.08 2.46 8.30
C GLY A 152 18.87 2.95 7.09
N SER A 153 18.26 2.95 5.92
CA SER A 153 18.86 3.44 4.68
C SER A 153 17.88 4.21 3.82
N VAL A 154 18.41 4.95 2.84
CA VAL A 154 17.64 5.69 1.85
C VAL A 154 17.64 4.91 0.53
N GLY A 155 16.48 4.41 0.12
CA GLY A 155 16.27 3.71 -1.15
C GLY A 155 16.12 4.71 -2.31
N ALA A 156 15.31 5.77 -2.12
CA ALA A 156 15.24 6.91 -3.02
C ALA A 156 15.38 8.21 -2.20
N PRO A 157 16.30 9.12 -2.57
CA PRO A 157 16.47 10.39 -1.87
C PRO A 157 15.22 11.25 -1.99
N PRO A 158 15.04 12.26 -1.10
CA PRO A 158 13.91 13.17 -1.17
C PRO A 158 13.73 13.83 -2.55
N PHE A 159 12.52 13.72 -3.12
CA PHE A 159 12.13 14.32 -4.39
C PHE A 159 10.72 14.92 -4.30
N ASP A 160 10.45 15.92 -5.15
CA ASP A 160 9.16 16.61 -5.16
C ASP A 160 8.19 15.96 -6.12
N THR A 161 6.91 15.87 -5.72
CA THR A 161 5.78 15.44 -6.53
C THR A 161 4.63 16.44 -6.38
N PRO A 162 3.59 16.38 -7.24
CA PRO A 162 2.40 17.21 -7.05
C PRO A 162 1.70 17.00 -5.71
N TYR A 163 1.90 15.84 -5.07
CA TYR A 163 1.25 15.44 -3.81
C TYR A 163 2.08 15.75 -2.57
N GLY A 164 3.33 16.11 -2.75
CA GLY A 164 4.26 16.40 -1.66
C GLY A 164 5.68 15.97 -1.94
N ARG A 165 6.55 16.23 -0.96
CA ARG A 165 7.94 15.80 -0.99
C ARG A 165 8.03 14.39 -0.41
N ILE A 166 8.56 13.44 -1.17
CA ILE A 166 8.58 12.00 -0.88
C ILE A 166 10.03 11.51 -0.78
N ALA A 167 10.27 10.51 0.06
CA ALA A 167 11.48 9.69 0.04
C ALA A 167 11.12 8.23 0.29
N VAL A 168 11.88 7.31 -0.31
CA VAL A 168 11.78 5.86 -0.02
C VAL A 168 12.90 5.50 0.94
N LEU A 169 12.53 4.90 2.06
CA LEU A 169 13.42 4.51 3.15
C LEU A 169 13.36 3.00 3.37
N ALA A 170 14.38 2.47 4.01
CA ALA A 170 14.34 1.12 4.56
C ALA A 170 14.68 1.14 6.05
N ASP A 171 13.94 0.37 6.83
CA ASP A 171 14.23 0.16 8.24
C ASP A 171 15.51 -0.69 8.43
N PRO A 172 16.08 -0.80 9.64
CA PRO A 172 17.29 -1.60 9.89
C PRO A 172 17.15 -3.09 9.55
N SER A 173 15.92 -3.60 9.40
CA SER A 173 15.65 -4.99 8.99
C SER A 173 15.50 -5.13 7.47
N GLY A 174 15.59 -4.02 6.70
CA GLY A 174 15.44 -3.97 5.25
C GLY A 174 13.98 -3.86 4.77
N GLY A 175 13.03 -3.57 5.65
CA GLY A 175 11.63 -3.29 5.25
C GLY A 175 11.52 -1.89 4.66
N HIS A 176 11.08 -1.80 3.38
CA HIS A 176 10.93 -0.54 2.67
C HIS A 176 9.58 0.12 2.99
N PHE A 177 9.60 1.44 3.13
CA PHE A 177 8.42 2.29 3.29
C PHE A 177 8.73 3.69 2.73
N SER A 178 7.71 4.46 2.43
CA SER A 178 7.85 5.84 2.01
C SER A 178 7.49 6.80 3.12
N VAL A 179 8.09 7.97 3.11
CA VAL A 179 7.67 9.12 3.92
C VAL A 179 7.26 10.25 2.99
N VAL A 180 6.27 11.03 3.39
CA VAL A 180 5.77 12.16 2.63
C VAL A 180 5.49 13.36 3.52
N THR A 181 5.97 14.54 3.09
CA THR A 181 5.47 15.82 3.60
C THR A 181 4.43 16.32 2.61
N PRO A 182 3.12 16.22 2.90
CA PRO A 182 2.07 16.61 1.97
C PRO A 182 2.13 18.09 1.61
N THR A 183 1.81 18.44 0.36
CA THR A 183 1.69 19.85 -0.07
C THR A 183 0.42 20.53 0.47
N GLN A 184 -0.58 19.72 0.83
CA GLN A 184 -1.79 20.17 1.52
C GLN A 184 -1.96 19.36 2.80
N PRO A 185 -2.45 19.94 3.88
CA PRO A 185 -2.82 19.15 5.05
C PRO A 185 -3.87 18.12 4.62
N PRO A 186 -3.88 16.91 5.25
CA PRO A 186 -4.92 15.93 4.99
C PRO A 186 -6.28 16.58 5.17
N ALA A 187 -7.24 16.27 4.27
CA ALA A 187 -8.59 16.73 4.43
C ALA A 187 -9.11 16.24 5.79
N GLU A 188 -9.66 17.15 6.58
CA GLU A 188 -10.31 16.81 7.84
C GLU A 188 -11.40 15.78 7.55
N ALA A 189 -11.35 14.65 8.25
CA ALA A 189 -12.28 13.54 8.11
C ALA A 189 -13.60 13.84 8.81
#